data_31ae6848456d47acebc0ab7f74387277
#
_entry.id   31ae6848456d47acebc0ab7f74387277
#
_cell.length_a   1.000
_cell.length_b   1.000
_cell.length_c   1.000
_cell.angle_alpha   90.00
_cell.angle_beta   90.00
_cell.angle_gamma   90.00
#
_symmetry.space_group_name_H-M   'P 1'
#
loop_
_entity.id
_entity.type
_entity.pdbx_description
1 polymer ?
#
loop_
_entity_poly.entity_id
_entity_poly.type
_entity_poly.pdbx_seq_one_letter_code
_entity_poly.pdbx_strand_id
1 'polypeptide(L)'
;MILSRHIGGDALKIYDYDGEKNISGDRIHQARTAMRLSQADLAARMQVNGVTIEREAISKIETGDRFVTDYELMVFAKILNVSMEWLIGQDQKEQ
;
A
#
# COMPACT_ATOMS: atom_id res chain seq x y z
N MET A 1 0.23 4.45 -26.68
CA MET A 1 0.50 4.86 -26.36
C MET A 1 1.22 5.55 -26.27
N ILE A 2 1.29 5.93 -26.24
CA ILE A 2 1.89 6.72 -26.16
C ILE A 2 2.65 6.92 -25.24
N LEU A 3 2.58 6.87 -24.48
CA LEU A 3 3.24 7.00 -23.52
C LEU A 3 4.45 6.60 -23.47
N SER A 4 4.57 5.94 -23.86
CA SER A 4 5.75 5.35 -23.74
C SER A 4 6.81 6.05 -24.35
N ARG A 5 6.71 6.75 -25.25
CA ARG A 5 7.68 7.26 -25.90
C ARG A 5 8.54 8.13 -25.23
N HIS A 6 8.19 8.89 -24.48
CA HIS A 6 9.07 9.80 -24.03
C HIS A 6 9.56 9.33 -22.83
N ILE A 7 9.81 8.27 -22.77
CA ILE A 7 10.27 7.76 -21.73
C ILE A 7 11.44 8.22 -21.15
N GLY A 8 12.53 8.18 -21.66
CA GLY A 8 13.73 8.69 -21.14
C GLY A 8 13.66 9.14 -19.73
N GLY A 9 13.79 10.40 -19.52
CA GLY A 9 13.78 10.97 -18.23
C GLY A 9 12.46 10.80 -17.54
N ASP A 10 11.41 10.68 -18.31
CA ASP A 10 10.12 10.56 -17.71
C ASP A 10 9.90 9.19 -17.11
N ALA A 11 10.73 8.22 -17.40
CA ALA A 11 10.55 6.90 -16.87
C ALA A 11 10.54 6.92 -15.36
N LEU A 12 11.26 7.85 -14.73
CA LEU A 12 11.28 7.90 -13.31
C LEU A 12 9.96 8.36 -12.74
N LYS A 13 9.19 9.09 -13.51
CA LYS A 13 7.96 9.63 -13.01
C LYS A 13 6.82 8.64 -12.98
N ILE A 14 6.96 7.53 -13.68
CA ILE A 14 5.86 6.59 -13.66
C ILE A 14 5.77 5.93 -12.31
N TYR A 15 6.79 6.08 -11.47
CA TYR A 15 6.77 5.49 -10.16
C TYR A 15 6.47 6.55 -9.08
N ASP A 16 5.86 7.66 -9.47
CA ASP A 16 5.60 8.71 -8.53
C ASP A 16 4.22 9.29 -8.82
N TYR A 17 3.23 8.88 -8.07
CA TYR A 17 1.87 9.33 -8.27
C TYR A 17 1.58 10.42 -7.23
N ASP A 18 1.44 11.65 -7.68
CA ASP A 18 1.21 12.78 -6.80
C ASP A 18 2.24 12.84 -5.68
N GLY A 19 3.49 12.55 -6.01
CA GLY A 19 4.58 12.63 -5.04
C GLY A 19 4.73 11.41 -4.17
N GLU A 20 3.97 10.36 -4.45
CA GLU A 20 4.03 9.17 -3.61
C GLU A 20 4.18 7.91 -4.43
N LYS A 21 4.74 6.88 -3.84
CA LYS A 21 4.93 5.61 -4.51
C LYS A 21 3.79 4.64 -4.27
N ASN A 22 2.82 5.02 -3.48
CA ASN A 22 1.60 4.24 -3.32
C ASN A 22 0.49 5.18 -2.88
N ILE A 23 -0.76 4.78 -3.07
CA ILE A 23 -1.91 5.58 -2.66
C ILE A 23 -2.68 4.92 -1.53
N SER A 24 -2.20 3.78 -1.04
CA SER A 24 -2.93 3.02 -0.02
C SER A 24 -2.36 3.20 1.39
N GLY A 25 -1.19 3.81 1.49
CA GLY A 25 -0.47 3.82 2.77
C GLY A 25 -1.23 4.46 3.91
N ASP A 26 -1.93 5.56 3.63
CA ASP A 26 -2.67 6.25 4.67
C ASP A 26 -3.83 5.39 5.18
N ARG A 27 -4.52 4.69 4.27
CA ARG A 27 -5.62 3.81 4.67
C ARG A 27 -5.10 2.57 5.38
N ILE A 28 -3.93 2.07 4.98
CA ILE A 28 -3.30 0.95 5.69
C ILE A 28 -3.02 1.41 7.13
N HIS A 29 -2.49 2.61 7.31
CA HIS A 29 -2.21 3.14 8.63
C HIS A 29 -3.50 3.26 9.45
N GLN A 30 -4.56 3.81 8.85
CA GLN A 30 -5.83 3.96 9.55
C GLN A 30 -6.38 2.61 10.00
N ALA A 31 -6.39 1.65 9.10
CA ALA A 31 -6.98 0.34 9.43
C ALA A 31 -6.13 -0.38 10.48
N ARG A 32 -4.81 -0.26 10.37
CA ARG A 32 -3.91 -0.88 11.32
C ARG A 32 -4.13 -0.33 12.72
N THR A 33 -4.19 0.99 12.84
CA THR A 33 -4.36 1.61 14.15
C THR A 33 -5.75 1.33 14.72
N ALA A 34 -6.75 1.23 13.86
CA ALA A 34 -8.09 0.86 14.30
C ALA A 34 -8.12 -0.52 14.92
N MET A 35 -7.26 -1.42 14.47
CA MET A 35 -7.15 -2.75 15.04
C MET A 35 -6.14 -2.80 16.20
N ARG A 36 -5.55 -1.67 16.53
CA ARG A 36 -4.55 -1.57 17.59
C ARG A 36 -3.33 -2.45 17.35
N LEU A 37 -2.95 -2.58 16.09
CA LEU A 37 -1.77 -3.33 15.73
C LEU A 37 -0.60 -2.37 15.59
N SER A 38 0.57 -2.77 16.08
CA SER A 38 1.79 -2.02 15.81
C SER A 38 2.23 -2.34 14.38
N GLN A 39 3.19 -1.60 13.87
CA GLN A 39 3.76 -1.92 12.56
C GLN A 39 4.44 -3.29 12.62
N ALA A 40 5.07 -3.63 13.73
CA ALA A 40 5.70 -4.94 13.88
C ALA A 40 4.65 -6.04 13.90
N ASP A 41 3.49 -5.80 14.54
CA ASP A 41 2.41 -6.78 14.57
C ASP A 41 1.89 -7.02 13.15
N LEU A 42 1.73 -5.96 12.38
CA LEU A 42 1.24 -6.10 11.01
C LEU A 42 2.26 -6.87 10.16
N ALA A 43 3.54 -6.58 10.33
CA ALA A 43 4.58 -7.30 9.60
C ALA A 43 4.53 -8.79 9.94
N ALA A 44 4.32 -9.13 11.21
CA ALA A 44 4.24 -10.52 11.62
C ALA A 44 3.03 -11.21 10.99
N ARG A 45 1.90 -10.52 10.91
CA ARG A 45 0.71 -11.10 10.30
C ARG A 45 0.87 -11.25 8.79
N MET A 46 1.59 -10.34 8.16
CA MET A 46 1.89 -10.46 6.73
C MET A 46 2.72 -11.73 6.51
N GLN A 47 3.71 -11.96 7.35
CA GLN A 47 4.57 -13.12 7.19
C GLN A 47 3.78 -14.41 7.37
N VAL A 48 2.87 -14.47 8.32
CA VAL A 48 2.03 -15.65 8.52
C VAL A 48 1.18 -15.90 7.27
N ASN A 49 0.85 -14.88 6.53
CA ASN A 49 0.07 -14.99 5.30
C ASN A 49 0.95 -15.12 4.06
N GLY A 50 2.22 -15.42 4.25
CA GLY A 50 3.12 -15.72 3.12
C GLY A 50 3.83 -14.54 2.50
N VAL A 51 3.70 -13.36 3.08
CA VAL A 51 4.34 -12.17 2.52
C VAL A 51 5.39 -11.68 3.51
N THR A 52 6.66 -11.81 3.15
CA THR A 52 7.74 -11.38 4.00
C THR A 52 7.94 -9.87 3.81
N ILE A 53 7.69 -9.11 4.86
CA ILE A 53 7.82 -7.68 4.80
C ILE A 53 8.26 -7.22 6.18
N GLU A 54 9.23 -6.34 6.25
CA GLU A 54 9.76 -5.87 7.50
C GLU A 54 9.02 -4.66 8.03
N ARG A 55 9.12 -4.42 9.33
CA ARG A 55 8.47 -3.28 9.94
C ARG A 55 8.86 -1.96 9.24
N GLU A 56 10.14 -1.83 8.89
CA GLU A 56 10.60 -0.61 8.22
C GLU A 56 9.92 -0.41 6.89
N ALA A 57 9.65 -1.50 6.18
CA ALA A 57 8.96 -1.40 4.90
C ALA A 57 7.53 -0.95 5.12
N ILE A 58 6.87 -1.43 6.17
CA ILE A 58 5.51 -0.99 6.48
C ILE A 58 5.52 0.49 6.81
N SER A 59 6.51 0.95 7.58
CA SER A 59 6.62 2.35 7.89
C SER A 59 6.72 3.20 6.62
N LYS A 60 7.52 2.75 5.64
CA LYS A 60 7.67 3.48 4.40
C LYS A 60 6.42 3.42 3.55
N ILE A 61 5.68 2.33 3.60
CA ILE A 61 4.41 2.23 2.89
C ILE A 61 3.44 3.26 3.47
N GLU A 62 3.39 3.37 4.78
CA GLU A 62 2.42 4.26 5.43
C GLU A 62 2.72 5.73 5.15
N THR A 63 3.97 6.06 4.84
CA THR A 63 4.32 7.42 4.51
C THR A 63 4.36 7.68 3.00
N GLY A 64 4.06 6.67 2.19
CA GLY A 64 4.02 6.83 0.74
C GLY A 64 5.38 6.68 0.07
N ASP A 65 6.39 6.23 0.81
CA ASP A 65 7.75 6.16 0.29
C ASP A 65 8.16 4.82 -0.29
N ARG A 66 7.25 3.86 -0.35
CA ARG A 66 7.56 2.54 -0.89
C ARG A 66 6.39 2.04 -1.69
N PHE A 67 6.64 1.35 -2.79
CA PHE A 67 5.58 0.74 -3.57
C PHE A 67 4.91 -0.36 -2.78
N VAL A 68 3.66 -0.62 -3.12
CA VAL A 68 2.92 -1.75 -2.59
C VAL A 68 2.57 -2.62 -3.79
N THR A 69 2.98 -3.87 -3.79
CA THR A 69 2.66 -4.76 -4.89
C THR A 69 1.21 -5.20 -4.78
N ASP A 70 0.67 -5.72 -5.88
CA ASP A 70 -0.73 -6.14 -5.89
C ASP A 70 -1.01 -7.23 -4.85
N TYR A 71 -0.10 -8.20 -4.70
CA TYR A 71 -0.35 -9.25 -3.74
C TYR A 71 -0.17 -8.76 -2.31
N GLU A 72 0.73 -7.78 -2.09
CA GLU A 72 0.84 -7.17 -0.77
C GLU A 72 -0.47 -6.46 -0.42
N LEU A 73 -1.04 -5.73 -1.38
CA LEU A 73 -2.27 -5.01 -1.14
C LEU A 73 -3.40 -5.98 -0.79
N MET A 74 -3.47 -7.08 -1.52
CA MET A 74 -4.48 -8.09 -1.27
C MET A 74 -4.36 -8.65 0.15
N VAL A 75 -3.15 -8.93 0.59
CA VAL A 75 -2.93 -9.50 1.92
C VAL A 75 -3.18 -8.46 3.01
N PHE A 76 -2.79 -7.20 2.79
CA PHE A 76 -3.14 -6.14 3.73
C PHE A 76 -4.65 -6.05 3.90
N ALA A 77 -5.39 -6.10 2.80
CA ALA A 77 -6.85 -6.00 2.85
C ALA A 77 -7.43 -7.14 3.68
N LYS A 78 -6.89 -8.35 3.48
CA LYS A 78 -7.38 -9.49 4.20
C LYS A 78 -7.10 -9.38 5.70
N ILE A 79 -5.88 -9.03 6.07
CA ILE A 79 -5.51 -8.92 7.47
C ILE A 79 -6.27 -7.80 8.16
N LEU A 80 -6.41 -6.68 7.48
CA LEU A 80 -7.02 -5.50 8.06
C LEU A 80 -8.54 -5.50 7.96
N ASN A 81 -9.07 -6.53 7.29
CA ASN A 81 -10.51 -6.72 7.16
C ASN A 81 -11.19 -5.54 6.46
N VAL A 82 -10.61 -5.10 5.39
CA VAL A 82 -11.15 -4.04 4.55
C VAL A 82 -11.05 -4.49 3.10
N SER A 83 -11.73 -3.81 2.20
CA SER A 83 -11.64 -4.16 0.79
C SER A 83 -10.41 -3.53 0.16
N MET A 84 -9.94 -4.10 -0.93
CA MET A 84 -8.84 -3.50 -1.68
C MET A 84 -9.28 -2.15 -2.24
N GLU A 85 -10.54 -2.04 -2.65
CA GLU A 85 -11.07 -0.78 -3.15
C GLU A 85 -11.01 0.31 -2.09
N TRP A 86 -11.32 -0.04 -0.84
CA TRP A 86 -11.24 0.95 0.23
C TRP A 86 -9.79 1.38 0.44
N LEU A 87 -8.85 0.44 0.34
CA LEU A 87 -7.46 0.77 0.55
C LEU A 87 -6.94 1.76 -0.49
N ILE A 88 -7.45 1.71 -1.70
CA ILE A 88 -7.01 2.63 -2.75
C ILE A 88 -7.96 3.81 -2.92
N GLY A 89 -8.91 3.94 -2.01
CA GLY A 89 -9.79 5.12 -2.02
C GLY A 89 -10.91 5.08 -3.03
N GLN A 90 -11.26 3.90 -3.52
CA GLN A 90 -12.28 3.78 -4.56
C GLN A 90 -13.60 3.21 -4.07
N ASP A 91 -13.67 2.84 -2.81
CA ASP A 91 -14.90 2.25 -2.27
C ASP A 91 -15.76 3.34 -1.72
N GLN A 92 -16.68 3.84 -2.55
CA GLN A 92 -17.48 4.90 -2.11
C GLN A 92 -18.79 4.53 -1.67
N LYS A 93 -19.24 3.47 -2.00
CA LYS A 93 -20.49 3.12 -1.69
C LYS A 93 -20.83 3.05 -0.36
N GLU A 94 -19.99 3.01 0.35
CA GLU A 94 -20.25 2.93 1.64
C GLU A 94 -21.04 3.98 2.05
N GLN A 95 -21.18 4.71 1.48
CA GLN A 95 -21.84 5.71 1.87
C GLN A 95 -22.94 5.82 1.46
#